data_aee3341d93f1b6dc82ec192bbe29ffeb
#
_entry.id   aee3341d93f1b6dc82ec192bbe29ffeb
#
_cell.length_a   1.000
_cell.length_b   1.000
_cell.length_c   1.000
_cell.angle_alpha   90.00
_cell.angle_beta   90.00
_cell.angle_gamma   90.00
#
_symmetry.space_group_name_H-M   'P 1'
#
loop_
_entity.id
_entity.type
_entity.pdbx_description
1 polymer ?
#
loop_
_entity_poly.entity_id
_entity_poly.type
_entity_poly.pdbx_seq_one_letter_code
_entity_poly.pdbx_strand_id
1 'polypeptide(L)'
;MVCRARKERNLCSMIKIEHLVKNYGSNCAVDDISLEVGEGEIVGFLGPNGAGKSTTMNILTGYLSSTSGRVSVAGIDVLNDPLNAKRQIGYLPEQPPLYLDMTVDEYLNFNYELKGCHLDRIAHLGEVCEVVRIGDVRKRVIKNLSKGYRQRVGIAGALVGNPKVIIFDEPTVGLDPKQIIEIRNLIRGLGKQHTVVLSTHILQEVQAVCDRIVIINKGRIVADEKTENITRVIENNRRFNAKICGPQSQVLATLKTLPGITYAEALAERDGDAVTYMIESAPGVDIRKKLFFTLAERGWALIGLEALGLSLEDIFITVVNKSDEESAPTRYTRRTRSRARNSLEGQVASELVAEADRRREEASVLGLSDDADTDSDRSGGSDGN
;
A
#
# COMPACT_ATOMS: atom_id res chain seq x y z
N MET A 1 20.69 22.07 -38.45
CA MET A 1 21.38 21.43 -37.31
C MET A 1 21.14 22.25 -36.06
N VAL A 2 20.08 21.99 -35.32
CA VAL A 2 19.73 22.73 -34.10
C VAL A 2 19.64 21.72 -33.00
N CYS A 3 20.70 21.63 -32.17
CA CYS A 3 20.74 20.89 -30.94
C CYS A 3 19.75 21.51 -29.95
N ARG A 4 18.61 20.86 -29.73
CA ARG A 4 17.74 21.11 -28.57
C ARG A 4 18.46 20.56 -27.33
N ALA A 5 19.20 21.40 -26.63
CA ALA A 5 19.65 21.13 -25.28
C ALA A 5 18.42 20.89 -24.39
N ARG A 6 18.22 19.66 -23.96
CA ARG A 6 17.35 19.31 -22.84
C ARG A 6 17.92 20.04 -21.61
N LYS A 7 17.19 21.05 -21.17
CA LYS A 7 17.41 21.71 -19.89
C LYS A 7 17.07 20.66 -18.81
N GLU A 8 18.06 19.87 -18.41
CA GLU A 8 18.01 19.10 -17.16
C GLU A 8 17.83 20.13 -16.04
N ARG A 9 16.62 20.22 -15.52
CA ARG A 9 16.39 20.87 -14.24
C ARG A 9 17.18 20.02 -13.24
N ASN A 10 18.27 20.55 -12.70
CA ASN A 10 18.84 20.07 -11.44
C ASN A 10 17.73 20.26 -10.40
N LEU A 11 16.83 19.27 -10.25
CA LEU A 11 15.92 19.21 -9.12
C LEU A 11 16.81 19.03 -7.90
N CYS A 12 16.83 20.02 -7.02
CA CYS A 12 17.48 19.90 -5.72
C CYS A 12 16.82 18.72 -4.99
N SER A 13 17.58 17.67 -4.70
CA SER A 13 17.09 16.50 -3.99
C SER A 13 16.68 16.91 -2.59
N MET A 14 15.38 16.78 -2.24
CA MET A 14 14.86 17.08 -0.90
C MET A 14 15.10 15.95 0.08
N ILE A 15 15.02 14.71 -0.39
CA ILE A 15 15.35 13.53 0.41
C ILE A 15 16.37 12.73 -0.39
N LYS A 16 17.45 12.33 0.26
CA LYS A 16 18.44 11.43 -0.31
C LYS A 16 18.76 10.33 0.67
N ILE A 17 18.55 9.09 0.24
CA ILE A 17 18.90 7.87 0.96
C ILE A 17 19.97 7.17 0.12
N GLU A 18 21.10 6.83 0.73
CA GLU A 18 22.24 6.20 0.06
C GLU A 18 22.63 4.93 0.83
N HIS A 19 22.48 3.79 0.18
CA HIS A 19 22.88 2.46 0.67
C HIS A 19 22.43 2.18 2.10
N LEU A 20 21.14 2.49 2.39
CA LEU A 20 20.56 2.37 3.71
C LEU A 20 20.39 0.90 4.10
N VAL A 21 20.96 0.53 5.23
CA VAL A 21 20.81 -0.80 5.84
C VAL A 21 20.35 -0.65 7.29
N LYS A 22 19.40 -1.50 7.71
CA LYS A 22 18.97 -1.60 9.10
C LYS A 22 18.80 -3.05 9.52
N ASN A 23 19.59 -3.46 10.50
CA ASN A 23 19.53 -4.77 11.11
C ASN A 23 18.98 -4.66 12.56
N TYR A 24 18.13 -5.60 12.94
CA TYR A 24 17.68 -5.85 14.29
C TYR A 24 18.19 -7.25 14.70
N GLY A 25 19.35 -7.28 15.33
CA GLY A 25 20.06 -8.55 15.58
C GLY A 25 20.37 -9.26 14.25
N SER A 26 19.86 -10.45 14.06
CA SER A 26 20.01 -11.25 12.83
C SER A 26 19.01 -10.91 11.74
N ASN A 27 17.96 -10.12 12.04
CA ASN A 27 16.93 -9.78 11.06
C ASN A 27 17.29 -8.49 10.32
N CYS A 28 17.43 -8.56 9.00
CA CYS A 28 17.65 -7.41 8.14
C CYS A 28 16.29 -6.83 7.73
N ALA A 29 15.91 -5.69 8.32
CA ALA A 29 14.64 -5.03 8.05
C ALA A 29 14.70 -4.07 6.86
N VAL A 30 15.88 -3.51 6.56
CA VAL A 30 16.15 -2.67 5.39
C VAL A 30 17.51 -3.10 4.83
N ASP A 31 17.55 -3.42 3.54
CA ASP A 31 18.68 -4.04 2.87
C ASP A 31 19.06 -3.26 1.61
N ASP A 32 20.05 -2.40 1.76
CA ASP A 32 20.67 -1.60 0.68
C ASP A 32 19.69 -0.72 -0.12
N ILE A 33 18.87 0.09 0.57
CA ILE A 33 17.95 1.02 -0.08
C ILE A 33 18.68 2.30 -0.50
N SER A 34 18.53 2.68 -1.77
CA SER A 34 18.93 3.99 -2.29
C SER A 34 17.74 4.65 -2.98
N LEU A 35 17.43 5.91 -2.63
CA LEU A 35 16.27 6.65 -3.11
C LEU A 35 16.56 8.15 -3.07
N GLU A 36 16.13 8.86 -4.12
CA GLU A 36 16.12 10.32 -4.15
C GLU A 36 14.72 10.84 -4.42
N VAL A 37 14.29 11.86 -3.66
CA VAL A 37 12.99 12.53 -3.84
C VAL A 37 13.24 14.00 -4.14
N GLY A 38 12.65 14.47 -5.23
CA GLY A 38 12.76 15.86 -5.69
C GLY A 38 11.88 16.83 -4.89
N GLU A 39 12.18 18.14 -5.02
CA GLU A 39 11.37 19.19 -4.42
C GLU A 39 9.95 19.21 -5.01
N GLY A 40 8.92 19.27 -4.15
CA GLY A 40 7.50 19.31 -4.54
C GLY A 40 6.96 18.00 -5.11
N GLU A 41 7.71 16.90 -5.02
CA GLU A 41 7.28 15.57 -5.45
C GLU A 41 6.44 14.90 -4.36
N ILE A 42 5.36 14.22 -4.76
CA ILE A 42 4.58 13.33 -3.87
C ILE A 42 4.97 11.90 -4.20
N VAL A 43 5.75 11.26 -3.33
CA VAL A 43 6.21 9.87 -3.50
C VAL A 43 5.43 8.92 -2.61
N GLY A 44 4.84 7.89 -3.22
CA GLY A 44 4.21 6.78 -2.51
C GLY A 44 5.22 5.68 -2.20
N PHE A 45 5.37 5.33 -0.93
CA PHE A 45 6.21 4.23 -0.47
C PHE A 45 5.33 3.02 -0.16
N LEU A 46 5.20 2.11 -1.13
CA LEU A 46 4.22 1.04 -1.17
C LEU A 46 4.87 -0.31 -0.84
N GLY A 47 4.20 -1.14 -0.05
CA GLY A 47 4.66 -2.50 0.23
C GLY A 47 3.81 -3.21 1.28
N PRO A 48 3.91 -4.55 1.39
CA PRO A 48 3.19 -5.32 2.40
C PRO A 48 3.64 -4.97 3.83
N ASN A 49 2.91 -5.47 4.82
CA ASN A 49 3.31 -5.33 6.20
C ASN A 49 4.63 -6.09 6.44
N GLY A 50 5.53 -5.51 7.24
CA GLY A 50 6.87 -6.07 7.46
C GLY A 50 7.88 -5.84 6.32
N ALA A 51 7.52 -5.18 5.21
CA ALA A 51 8.44 -4.93 4.10
C ALA A 51 9.59 -3.94 4.39
N GLY A 52 9.58 -3.26 5.55
CA GLY A 52 10.60 -2.26 5.93
C GLY A 52 10.13 -0.80 5.82
N LYS A 53 8.87 -0.52 5.48
CA LYS A 53 8.32 0.85 5.29
C LYS A 53 8.52 1.73 6.53
N SER A 54 7.90 1.38 7.65
CA SER A 54 7.96 2.17 8.89
C SER A 54 9.37 2.25 9.46
N THR A 55 10.20 1.20 9.27
CA THR A 55 11.63 1.25 9.63
C THR A 55 12.35 2.34 8.82
N THR A 56 12.13 2.40 7.51
CA THR A 56 12.71 3.42 6.64
C THR A 56 12.21 4.81 7.02
N MET A 57 10.91 5.00 7.29
CA MET A 57 10.34 6.27 7.75
C MET A 57 10.93 6.72 9.09
N ASN A 58 11.10 5.80 10.04
CA ASN A 58 11.71 6.10 11.34
C ASN A 58 13.17 6.51 11.24
N ILE A 59 13.93 5.95 10.29
CA ILE A 59 15.32 6.39 10.05
C ILE A 59 15.32 7.76 9.37
N LEU A 60 14.47 7.98 8.37
CA LEU A 60 14.34 9.24 7.64
C LEU A 60 13.96 10.40 8.57
N THR A 61 13.14 10.14 9.59
CA THR A 61 12.74 11.14 10.60
C THR A 61 13.75 11.29 11.75
N GLY A 62 14.84 10.51 11.76
CA GLY A 62 15.84 10.53 12.82
C GLY A 62 15.32 10.00 14.16
N TYR A 63 14.24 9.21 14.16
CA TYR A 63 13.76 8.47 15.33
C TYR A 63 14.60 7.22 15.59
N LEU A 64 15.12 6.61 14.53
CA LEU A 64 15.92 5.40 14.57
C LEU A 64 17.24 5.63 13.79
N SER A 65 18.36 5.16 14.31
CA SER A 65 19.63 5.16 13.58
C SER A 65 19.70 4.01 12.58
N SER A 66 20.33 4.24 11.42
CA SER A 66 20.70 3.18 10.47
C SER A 66 21.81 2.28 11.02
N THR A 67 21.96 1.07 10.48
CA THR A 67 23.14 0.22 10.71
C THR A 67 24.29 0.69 9.81
N SER A 68 23.97 1.06 8.56
CA SER A 68 24.92 1.68 7.62
C SER A 68 24.14 2.52 6.59
N GLY A 69 24.85 3.22 5.74
CA GLY A 69 24.29 4.12 4.74
C GLY A 69 24.07 5.54 5.28
N ARG A 70 23.59 6.44 4.42
CA ARG A 70 23.36 7.85 4.73
C ARG A 70 21.95 8.27 4.38
N VAL A 71 21.42 9.19 5.19
CA VAL A 71 20.10 9.81 4.94
C VAL A 71 20.25 11.32 5.13
N SER A 72 19.83 12.09 4.14
CA SER A 72 19.76 13.53 4.24
C SER A 72 18.38 14.07 3.84
N VAL A 73 17.94 15.15 4.51
CA VAL A 73 16.69 15.85 4.25
C VAL A 73 16.98 17.33 4.09
N ALA A 74 16.52 17.91 2.99
CA ALA A 74 16.80 19.28 2.61
C ALA A 74 18.32 19.61 2.62
N GLY A 75 19.15 18.64 2.24
CA GLY A 75 20.62 18.76 2.26
C GLY A 75 21.28 18.58 3.63
N ILE A 76 20.50 18.31 4.68
CA ILE A 76 21.00 18.14 6.06
C ILE A 76 21.07 16.63 6.37
N ASP A 77 22.24 16.17 6.80
CA ASP A 77 22.43 14.77 7.23
C ASP A 77 21.70 14.52 8.54
N VAL A 78 20.83 13.50 8.55
CA VAL A 78 19.94 13.21 9.69
C VAL A 78 20.67 12.74 10.93
N LEU A 79 21.84 12.07 10.78
CA LEU A 79 22.66 11.60 11.90
C LEU A 79 23.59 12.68 12.44
N ASN A 80 24.19 13.49 11.55
CA ASN A 80 25.18 14.48 11.94
C ASN A 80 24.53 15.75 12.51
N ASP A 81 23.35 16.15 11.99
CA ASP A 81 22.63 17.32 12.47
C ASP A 81 21.13 17.01 12.62
N PRO A 82 20.77 16.18 13.62
CA PRO A 82 19.40 15.70 13.79
C PRO A 82 18.40 16.80 14.13
N LEU A 83 18.81 17.87 14.83
CA LEU A 83 17.90 18.94 15.23
C LEU A 83 17.47 19.77 14.03
N ASN A 84 18.39 20.18 13.19
CA ASN A 84 18.07 20.94 11.98
C ASN A 84 17.37 20.10 10.94
N ALA A 85 17.71 18.80 10.80
CA ALA A 85 17.00 17.86 9.93
C ALA A 85 15.53 17.72 10.37
N LYS A 86 15.25 17.50 11.67
CA LYS A 86 13.89 17.40 12.22
C LYS A 86 13.06 18.66 12.05
N ARG A 87 13.66 19.85 12.05
CA ARG A 87 12.97 21.10 11.74
C ARG A 87 12.45 21.17 10.30
N GLN A 88 13.11 20.48 9.37
CA GLN A 88 12.68 20.40 7.98
C GLN A 88 11.58 19.34 7.74
N ILE A 89 11.27 18.52 8.75
CA ILE A 89 10.39 17.37 8.62
C ILE A 89 9.11 17.57 9.43
N GLY A 90 7.97 17.37 8.80
CA GLY A 90 6.69 17.10 9.44
C GLY A 90 6.43 15.60 9.37
N TYR A 91 6.21 14.95 10.50
CA TYR A 91 5.97 13.52 10.54
C TYR A 91 4.65 13.17 11.23
N LEU A 92 3.86 12.37 10.56
CA LEU A 92 2.67 11.73 11.13
C LEU A 92 2.89 10.22 11.10
N PRO A 93 3.17 9.58 12.23
CA PRO A 93 3.20 8.14 12.32
C PRO A 93 1.80 7.53 12.20
N GLU A 94 1.71 6.22 11.96
CA GLU A 94 0.45 5.46 11.87
C GLU A 94 -0.50 5.75 13.04
N GLN A 95 0.05 5.82 14.27
CA GLN A 95 -0.66 6.26 15.44
C GLN A 95 -0.20 7.67 15.82
N PRO A 96 -1.03 8.72 15.58
CA PRO A 96 -0.65 10.08 15.92
C PRO A 96 -0.34 10.23 17.42
N PRO A 97 0.82 10.81 17.79
CA PRO A 97 1.23 10.99 19.18
C PRO A 97 0.48 12.18 19.81
N LEU A 98 -0.81 12.00 20.07
CA LEU A 98 -1.68 13.05 20.59
C LEU A 98 -1.73 13.02 22.12
N TYR A 99 -1.64 14.19 22.75
CA TYR A 99 -1.93 14.36 24.18
C TYR A 99 -3.45 14.48 24.36
N LEU A 100 -4.09 13.36 24.70
CA LEU A 100 -5.55 13.21 24.67
C LEU A 100 -6.29 14.15 25.62
N ASP A 101 -5.65 14.60 26.70
CA ASP A 101 -6.23 15.50 27.70
C ASP A 101 -6.05 17.00 27.36
N MET A 102 -5.25 17.30 26.33
CA MET A 102 -5.12 18.67 25.82
C MET A 102 -6.28 19.02 24.89
N THR A 103 -6.59 20.31 24.78
CA THR A 103 -7.37 20.85 23.68
C THR A 103 -6.51 20.88 22.41
N VAL A 104 -7.16 21.01 21.25
CA VAL A 104 -6.44 21.14 19.98
C VAL A 104 -5.50 22.35 19.98
N ASP A 105 -5.95 23.47 20.48
CA ASP A 105 -5.12 24.70 20.58
C ASP A 105 -3.90 24.50 21.49
N GLU A 106 -4.06 23.89 22.65
CA GLU A 106 -2.95 23.57 23.56
C GLU A 106 -1.93 22.64 22.89
N TYR A 107 -2.40 21.61 22.23
CA TYR A 107 -1.53 20.66 21.51
C TYR A 107 -0.76 21.34 20.36
N LEU A 108 -1.39 22.19 19.57
CA LEU A 108 -0.72 22.91 18.49
C LEU A 108 0.28 23.95 19.02
N ASN A 109 -0.06 24.66 20.09
CA ASN A 109 0.87 25.57 20.77
C ASN A 109 2.08 24.80 21.35
N PHE A 110 1.85 23.66 21.98
CA PHE A 110 2.94 22.80 22.46
C PHE A 110 3.89 22.36 21.31
N ASN A 111 3.34 21.93 20.18
CA ASN A 111 4.15 21.57 19.02
C ASN A 111 4.92 22.77 18.45
N TYR A 112 4.32 23.97 18.46
CA TYR A 112 4.96 25.20 18.03
C TYR A 112 6.21 25.51 18.87
N GLU A 113 6.09 25.44 20.19
CA GLU A 113 7.23 25.63 21.11
C GLU A 113 8.27 24.53 20.96
N LEU A 114 7.85 23.26 20.90
CA LEU A 114 8.76 22.11 20.80
C LEU A 114 9.62 22.18 19.54
N LYS A 115 9.06 22.62 18.41
CA LYS A 115 9.81 22.81 17.15
C LYS A 115 10.67 24.08 17.13
N GLY A 116 10.57 24.95 18.14
CA GLY A 116 11.26 26.24 18.15
C GLY A 116 10.85 27.09 16.95
N CYS A 117 9.57 27.15 16.66
CA CYS A 117 9.06 27.87 15.50
C CYS A 117 9.20 29.39 15.70
N HIS A 118 9.60 30.13 14.66
CA HIS A 118 9.80 31.56 14.68
C HIS A 118 8.76 32.34 13.84
N LEU A 119 7.80 31.65 13.21
CA LEU A 119 6.72 32.27 12.46
C LEU A 119 5.75 33.02 13.40
N ASP A 120 4.93 33.94 12.88
CA ASP A 120 3.84 34.50 13.70
C ASP A 120 2.91 33.39 14.17
N ARG A 121 2.81 33.22 15.49
CA ARG A 121 2.11 32.06 16.08
C ARG A 121 0.63 32.04 15.72
N ILE A 122 -0.03 33.20 15.87
CA ILE A 122 -1.49 33.28 15.68
C ILE A 122 -1.84 33.04 14.22
N ALA A 123 -1.14 33.72 13.32
CA ALA A 123 -1.35 33.56 11.88
C ALA A 123 -1.04 32.17 11.44
N HIS A 124 0.15 31.62 11.80
CA HIS A 124 0.60 30.29 11.36
C HIS A 124 -0.31 29.15 11.87
N LEU A 125 -0.64 29.14 13.18
CA LEU A 125 -1.55 28.10 13.72
C LEU A 125 -2.98 28.27 13.18
N GLY A 126 -3.39 29.49 12.87
CA GLY A 126 -4.66 29.77 12.18
C GLY A 126 -4.68 29.12 10.79
N GLU A 127 -3.65 29.40 9.96
CA GLU A 127 -3.49 28.83 8.63
C GLU A 127 -3.46 27.28 8.66
N VAL A 128 -2.68 26.69 9.56
CA VAL A 128 -2.63 25.24 9.74
C VAL A 128 -4.02 24.68 10.04
N CYS A 129 -4.79 25.31 10.95
CA CYS A 129 -6.13 24.86 11.27
C CYS A 129 -7.11 24.96 10.09
N GLU A 130 -6.97 25.96 9.23
CA GLU A 130 -7.77 26.13 8.02
C GLU A 130 -7.43 25.05 6.98
N VAL A 131 -6.14 24.83 6.72
CA VAL A 131 -5.66 23.82 5.75
C VAL A 131 -6.19 22.42 6.10
N VAL A 132 -6.11 22.02 7.37
CA VAL A 132 -6.59 20.70 7.80
C VAL A 132 -8.07 20.67 8.20
N ARG A 133 -8.77 21.82 8.17
CA ARG A 133 -10.21 21.96 8.47
C ARG A 133 -10.57 21.46 9.88
N ILE A 134 -9.92 22.04 10.91
CA ILE A 134 -10.18 21.76 12.32
C ILE A 134 -10.53 23.02 13.10
N GLY A 135 -10.85 24.12 12.43
CA GLY A 135 -11.15 25.41 13.05
C GLY A 135 -12.31 25.38 14.08
N ASP A 136 -13.32 24.54 13.80
CA ASP A 136 -14.52 24.35 14.62
C ASP A 136 -14.26 23.57 15.92
N VAL A 137 -13.16 22.83 16.02
CA VAL A 137 -12.84 21.97 17.17
C VAL A 137 -11.64 22.43 17.97
N ARG A 138 -11.05 23.58 17.67
CA ARG A 138 -9.82 24.10 18.31
C ARG A 138 -9.86 24.09 19.85
N LYS A 139 -10.99 24.45 20.44
CA LYS A 139 -11.20 24.51 21.90
C LYS A 139 -11.66 23.17 22.50
N ARG A 140 -11.86 22.15 21.69
CA ARG A 140 -12.30 20.83 22.19
C ARG A 140 -11.11 20.01 22.64
N VAL A 141 -11.31 19.22 23.70
CA VAL A 141 -10.33 18.24 24.19
C VAL A 141 -10.20 17.11 23.18
N ILE A 142 -8.98 16.73 22.85
CA ILE A 142 -8.65 15.77 21.77
C ILE A 142 -9.30 14.40 22.00
N LYS A 143 -9.40 13.93 23.25
CA LYS A 143 -10.08 12.65 23.57
C LYS A 143 -11.55 12.60 23.16
N ASN A 144 -12.20 13.75 23.03
CA ASN A 144 -13.62 13.86 22.66
C ASN A 144 -13.84 14.01 21.16
N LEU A 145 -12.76 13.91 20.35
CA LEU A 145 -12.82 13.99 18.90
C LEU A 145 -13.00 12.60 18.27
N SER A 146 -13.68 12.55 17.11
CA SER A 146 -13.71 11.36 16.27
C SER A 146 -12.31 10.98 15.78
N LYS A 147 -12.12 9.73 15.33
CA LYS A 147 -10.84 9.26 14.79
C LYS A 147 -10.37 10.16 13.64
N GLY A 148 -11.26 10.54 12.71
CA GLY A 148 -10.92 11.43 11.59
C GLY A 148 -10.47 12.82 12.02
N TYR A 149 -11.10 13.41 13.04
CA TYR A 149 -10.63 14.69 13.60
C TYR A 149 -9.28 14.52 14.30
N ARG A 150 -9.06 13.44 15.07
CA ARG A 150 -7.74 13.16 15.66
C ARG A 150 -6.65 13.04 14.61
N GLN A 151 -6.95 12.36 13.50
CA GLN A 151 -6.01 12.25 12.37
C GLN A 151 -5.66 13.62 11.80
N ARG A 152 -6.66 14.49 11.59
CA ARG A 152 -6.43 15.88 11.13
C ARG A 152 -5.62 16.69 12.13
N VAL A 153 -5.85 16.54 13.45
CA VAL A 153 -5.02 17.16 14.48
C VAL A 153 -3.58 16.67 14.43
N GLY A 154 -3.35 15.37 14.18
CA GLY A 154 -2.02 14.82 13.96
C GLY A 154 -1.33 15.43 12.74
N ILE A 155 -2.06 15.55 11.60
CA ILE A 155 -1.56 16.22 10.39
C ILE A 155 -1.24 17.69 10.70
N ALA A 156 -2.11 18.41 11.44
CA ALA A 156 -1.85 19.78 11.87
C ALA A 156 -0.54 19.89 12.66
N GLY A 157 -0.31 19.00 13.62
CA GLY A 157 0.95 18.94 14.39
C GLY A 157 2.18 18.71 13.50
N ALA A 158 2.05 17.89 12.43
CA ALA A 158 3.11 17.70 11.46
C ALA A 158 3.42 18.98 10.67
N LEU A 159 2.39 19.78 10.33
CA LEU A 159 2.51 21.03 9.56
C LEU A 159 3.05 22.22 10.36
N VAL A 160 2.99 22.17 11.69
CA VAL A 160 3.57 23.25 12.53
C VAL A 160 5.04 23.46 12.16
N GLY A 161 5.43 24.73 11.98
CA GLY A 161 6.78 25.11 11.58
C GLY A 161 7.03 25.14 10.08
N ASN A 162 6.02 24.87 9.24
CA ASN A 162 6.07 24.89 7.79
C ASN A 162 7.25 24.06 7.24
N PRO A 163 7.29 22.73 7.51
CA PRO A 163 8.41 21.88 7.13
C PRO A 163 8.51 21.74 5.60
N LYS A 164 9.72 21.61 5.06
CA LYS A 164 9.90 21.37 3.62
C LYS A 164 9.46 19.98 3.17
N VAL A 165 9.58 19.00 4.06
CA VAL A 165 9.24 17.60 3.82
C VAL A 165 8.17 17.15 4.78
N ILE A 166 7.13 16.48 4.29
CA ILE A 166 6.09 15.87 5.11
C ILE A 166 6.10 14.37 4.88
N ILE A 167 6.11 13.61 5.95
CA ILE A 167 6.08 12.14 5.92
C ILE A 167 4.81 11.68 6.60
N PHE A 168 4.01 10.91 5.88
CA PHE A 168 2.79 10.27 6.37
C PHE A 168 2.97 8.76 6.37
N ASP A 169 2.90 8.13 7.54
CA ASP A 169 2.92 6.67 7.66
C ASP A 169 1.48 6.18 7.91
N GLU A 170 0.91 5.49 6.91
CA GLU A 170 -0.45 4.92 6.91
C GLU A 170 -1.56 5.93 7.34
N PRO A 171 -1.66 7.12 6.74
CA PRO A 171 -2.51 8.21 7.27
C PRO A 171 -4.01 7.96 7.19
N THR A 172 -4.45 6.92 6.51
CA THR A 172 -5.87 6.60 6.24
C THR A 172 -6.38 5.39 6.99
N VAL A 173 -5.51 4.69 7.75
CA VAL A 173 -5.85 3.45 8.46
C VAL A 173 -7.00 3.67 9.45
N GLY A 174 -8.06 2.87 9.25
CA GLY A 174 -9.24 2.85 10.11
C GLY A 174 -10.13 4.09 10.04
N LEU A 175 -10.02 4.86 8.94
CA LEU A 175 -10.97 5.92 8.59
C LEU A 175 -12.09 5.37 7.71
N ASP A 176 -13.22 6.04 7.71
CA ASP A 176 -14.32 5.72 6.80
C ASP A 176 -14.02 6.21 5.36
N PRO A 177 -14.71 5.68 4.32
CA PRO A 177 -14.43 6.01 2.92
C PRO A 177 -14.50 7.51 2.61
N LYS A 178 -15.39 8.27 3.26
CA LYS A 178 -15.51 9.71 3.07
C LYS A 178 -14.28 10.43 3.62
N GLN A 179 -13.86 10.07 4.83
CA GLN A 179 -12.68 10.63 5.47
C GLN A 179 -11.40 10.31 4.68
N ILE A 180 -11.29 9.09 4.12
CA ILE A 180 -10.17 8.71 3.24
C ILE A 180 -10.06 9.67 2.04
N ILE A 181 -11.18 9.94 1.36
CA ILE A 181 -11.20 10.88 0.22
C ILE A 181 -10.76 12.28 0.66
N GLU A 182 -11.23 12.74 1.82
CA GLU A 182 -10.88 14.06 2.35
C GLU A 182 -9.39 14.17 2.70
N ILE A 183 -8.80 13.14 3.34
CA ILE A 183 -7.36 13.09 3.64
C ILE A 183 -6.52 13.03 2.37
N ARG A 184 -6.90 12.23 1.37
CA ARG A 184 -6.24 12.20 0.06
C ARG A 184 -6.21 13.57 -0.62
N ASN A 185 -7.33 14.27 -0.60
CA ASN A 185 -7.42 15.63 -1.17
C ASN A 185 -6.54 16.62 -0.40
N LEU A 186 -6.47 16.49 0.93
CA LEU A 186 -5.58 17.28 1.78
C LEU A 186 -4.12 17.02 1.41
N ILE A 187 -3.68 15.77 1.34
CA ILE A 187 -2.30 15.41 1.00
C ILE A 187 -1.92 15.94 -0.38
N ARG A 188 -2.81 15.79 -1.38
CA ARG A 188 -2.60 16.36 -2.72
C ARG A 188 -2.47 17.88 -2.71
N GLY A 189 -3.24 18.56 -1.84
CA GLY A 189 -3.13 20.01 -1.63
C GLY A 189 -1.77 20.42 -1.05
N LEU A 190 -1.29 19.66 -0.07
CA LEU A 190 0.00 19.89 0.60
C LEU A 190 1.19 19.68 -0.36
N GLY A 191 1.11 18.74 -1.29
CA GLY A 191 2.15 18.51 -2.30
C GLY A 191 2.44 19.69 -3.23
N LYS A 192 1.58 20.72 -3.25
CA LYS A 192 1.85 21.96 -4.01
C LYS A 192 2.90 22.84 -3.37
N GLN A 193 3.13 22.73 -2.07
CA GLN A 193 4.03 23.56 -1.28
C GLN A 193 5.12 22.77 -0.56
N HIS A 194 4.91 21.46 -0.40
CA HIS A 194 5.81 20.57 0.33
C HIS A 194 6.19 19.36 -0.51
N THR A 195 7.35 18.79 -0.24
CA THR A 195 7.68 17.44 -0.70
C THR A 195 7.03 16.44 0.23
N VAL A 196 6.31 15.45 -0.31
CA VAL A 196 5.53 14.53 0.50
C VAL A 196 5.97 13.08 0.27
N VAL A 197 6.16 12.33 1.35
CA VAL A 197 6.33 10.88 1.33
C VAL A 197 5.11 10.24 2.00
N LEU A 198 4.40 9.40 1.27
CA LEU A 198 3.23 8.66 1.74
C LEU A 198 3.55 7.17 1.83
N SER A 199 3.66 6.63 3.04
CA SER A 199 3.81 5.19 3.27
C SER A 199 2.43 4.55 3.40
N THR A 200 2.17 3.52 2.62
CA THR A 200 0.93 2.73 2.69
C THR A 200 1.10 1.34 2.07
N HIS A 201 0.19 0.43 2.39
CA HIS A 201 0.07 -0.88 1.76
C HIS A 201 -1.08 -0.92 0.73
N ILE A 202 -1.80 0.20 0.53
CA ILE A 202 -2.96 0.28 -0.35
C ILE A 202 -2.60 1.01 -1.64
N LEU A 203 -2.52 0.26 -2.74
CA LEU A 203 -2.18 0.79 -4.05
C LEU A 203 -3.09 1.93 -4.52
N GLN A 204 -4.40 1.79 -4.32
CA GLN A 204 -5.39 2.78 -4.73
C GLN A 204 -5.19 4.15 -4.08
N GLU A 205 -4.57 4.19 -2.89
CA GLU A 205 -4.22 5.44 -2.22
C GLU A 205 -3.08 6.15 -2.92
N VAL A 206 -2.04 5.39 -3.23
CA VAL A 206 -0.85 5.92 -3.90
C VAL A 206 -1.20 6.41 -5.31
N GLN A 207 -1.98 5.62 -6.06
CA GLN A 207 -2.45 6.01 -7.39
C GLN A 207 -3.30 7.28 -7.39
N ALA A 208 -4.08 7.49 -6.33
CA ALA A 208 -4.94 8.65 -6.23
C ALA A 208 -4.19 9.96 -5.93
N VAL A 209 -2.99 9.90 -5.32
CA VAL A 209 -2.33 11.08 -4.75
C VAL A 209 -0.92 11.29 -5.25
N CYS A 210 -0.14 10.22 -5.50
CA CYS A 210 1.29 10.28 -5.72
C CYS A 210 1.67 10.44 -7.19
N ASP A 211 2.76 11.16 -7.46
CA ASP A 211 3.35 11.32 -8.78
C ASP A 211 4.21 10.11 -9.17
N ARG A 212 4.84 9.51 -8.15
CA ARG A 212 5.77 8.38 -8.28
C ARG A 212 5.56 7.38 -7.15
N ILE A 213 5.78 6.13 -7.46
CA ILE A 213 5.57 4.99 -6.55
C ILE A 213 6.88 4.22 -6.43
N VAL A 214 7.35 4.09 -5.19
CA VAL A 214 8.48 3.24 -4.81
C VAL A 214 7.90 2.01 -4.11
N ILE A 215 8.13 0.84 -4.67
CA ILE A 215 7.66 -0.42 -4.09
C ILE A 215 8.79 -1.08 -3.33
N ILE A 216 8.54 -1.35 -2.04
CA ILE A 216 9.47 -2.06 -1.17
C ILE A 216 8.93 -3.45 -0.82
N ASN A 217 9.82 -4.44 -0.85
CA ASN A 217 9.54 -5.80 -0.39
C ASN A 217 10.78 -6.41 0.27
N LYS A 218 10.60 -7.07 1.41
CA LYS A 218 11.68 -7.74 2.18
C LYS A 218 12.92 -6.83 2.36
N GLY A 219 12.68 -5.56 2.66
CA GLY A 219 13.72 -4.57 2.92
C GLY A 219 14.40 -3.97 1.68
N ARG A 220 14.03 -4.33 0.46
CA ARG A 220 14.63 -3.84 -0.79
C ARG A 220 13.64 -3.07 -1.65
N ILE A 221 14.08 -2.04 -2.35
CA ILE A 221 13.31 -1.41 -3.41
C ILE A 221 13.28 -2.36 -4.61
N VAL A 222 12.07 -2.70 -5.04
CA VAL A 222 11.82 -3.63 -6.14
C VAL A 222 11.29 -2.93 -7.38
N ALA A 223 10.75 -1.72 -7.19
CA ALA A 223 10.33 -0.86 -8.29
C ALA A 223 10.37 0.59 -7.85
N ASP A 224 10.67 1.46 -8.80
CA ASP A 224 10.67 2.92 -8.66
C ASP A 224 10.16 3.51 -9.98
N GLU A 225 8.84 3.81 -10.02
CA GLU A 225 8.14 4.12 -11.25
C GLU A 225 7.16 5.28 -11.09
N LYS A 226 6.91 6.00 -12.17
CA LYS A 226 5.82 6.97 -12.22
C LYS A 226 4.47 6.28 -12.09
N THR A 227 3.55 6.90 -11.35
CA THR A 227 2.19 6.37 -11.13
C THR A 227 1.48 6.02 -12.43
N GLU A 228 1.66 6.82 -13.49
CA GLU A 228 1.09 6.55 -14.82
C GLU A 228 1.55 5.23 -15.43
N ASN A 229 2.81 4.85 -15.24
CA ASN A 229 3.36 3.60 -15.77
C ASN A 229 2.76 2.39 -15.06
N ILE A 230 2.64 2.45 -13.75
CA ILE A 230 2.01 1.39 -12.94
C ILE A 230 0.52 1.26 -13.30
N THR A 231 -0.19 2.39 -13.46
CA THR A 231 -1.59 2.38 -13.88
C THR A 231 -1.78 1.69 -15.23
N ARG A 232 -0.92 1.96 -16.22
CA ARG A 232 -0.95 1.27 -17.52
C ARG A 232 -0.72 -0.23 -17.41
N VAL A 233 0.19 -0.65 -16.52
CA VAL A 233 0.44 -2.08 -16.27
C VAL A 233 -0.81 -2.75 -15.71
N ILE A 234 -1.49 -2.09 -14.77
CA ILE A 234 -2.73 -2.57 -14.15
C ILE A 234 -3.88 -2.63 -15.17
N GLU A 235 -4.04 -1.59 -15.98
CA GLU A 235 -5.07 -1.54 -17.01
C GLU A 235 -4.88 -2.58 -18.12
N ASN A 236 -3.64 -2.94 -18.40
CA ASN A 236 -3.31 -3.95 -19.40
C ASN A 236 -3.51 -5.38 -18.91
N ASN A 237 -3.46 -5.64 -17.60
CA ASN A 237 -3.68 -6.95 -16.99
C ASN A 237 -5.10 -7.02 -16.43
N ARG A 238 -6.06 -7.41 -17.24
CA ARG A 238 -7.45 -7.54 -16.83
C ARG A 238 -7.75 -8.98 -16.42
N ARG A 239 -7.90 -9.18 -15.12
CA ARG A 239 -8.44 -10.39 -14.53
C ARG A 239 -9.90 -10.16 -14.12
N PHE A 240 -10.74 -11.15 -14.35
CA PHE A 240 -12.15 -11.10 -14.00
C PHE A 240 -12.55 -12.36 -13.26
N ASN A 241 -13.39 -12.22 -12.24
CA ASN A 241 -14.20 -13.30 -11.72
C ASN A 241 -15.55 -13.28 -12.43
N ALA A 242 -15.88 -14.34 -13.17
CA ALA A 242 -17.15 -14.51 -13.85
C ALA A 242 -17.94 -15.62 -13.19
N LYS A 243 -19.15 -15.32 -12.69
CA LYS A 243 -20.09 -16.31 -12.16
C LYS A 243 -21.02 -16.77 -13.28
N ILE A 244 -20.90 -18.03 -13.68
CA ILE A 244 -21.58 -18.57 -14.86
C ILE A 244 -22.35 -19.83 -14.49
N CYS A 245 -23.66 -19.87 -14.85
CA CYS A 245 -24.50 -21.04 -14.75
C CYS A 245 -24.35 -21.88 -16.02
N GLY A 246 -23.86 -23.10 -15.88
CA GLY A 246 -23.65 -24.02 -17.01
C GLY A 246 -22.78 -25.21 -16.66
N PRO A 247 -22.68 -26.22 -17.55
CA PRO A 247 -21.83 -27.39 -17.33
C PRO A 247 -20.36 -26.98 -17.23
N GLN A 248 -19.75 -27.14 -16.05
CA GLN A 248 -18.42 -26.62 -15.71
C GLN A 248 -17.35 -26.95 -16.75
N SER A 249 -17.30 -28.20 -17.23
CA SER A 249 -16.30 -28.63 -18.22
C SER A 249 -16.46 -27.94 -19.58
N GLN A 250 -17.72 -27.73 -20.01
CA GLN A 250 -18.01 -27.07 -21.29
C GLN A 250 -17.78 -25.58 -21.22
N VAL A 251 -18.18 -24.92 -20.10
CA VAL A 251 -17.92 -23.51 -19.85
C VAL A 251 -16.40 -23.26 -19.86
N LEU A 252 -15.63 -24.05 -19.12
CA LEU A 252 -14.19 -23.89 -19.04
C LEU A 252 -13.49 -24.10 -20.40
N ALA A 253 -13.92 -25.13 -21.17
CA ALA A 253 -13.41 -25.36 -22.51
C ALA A 253 -13.69 -24.18 -23.46
N THR A 254 -14.89 -23.63 -23.37
CA THR A 254 -15.29 -22.45 -24.16
C THR A 254 -14.49 -21.22 -23.79
N LEU A 255 -14.31 -20.93 -22.50
CA LEU A 255 -13.50 -19.81 -22.04
C LEU A 255 -12.06 -19.89 -22.55
N LYS A 256 -11.45 -21.08 -22.52
CA LYS A 256 -10.08 -21.29 -23.00
C LYS A 256 -9.93 -21.13 -24.53
N THR A 257 -11.00 -21.29 -25.29
CA THR A 257 -10.99 -21.11 -26.75
C THR A 257 -11.41 -19.72 -27.20
N LEU A 258 -11.92 -18.87 -26.29
CA LEU A 258 -12.40 -17.53 -26.65
C LEU A 258 -11.22 -16.61 -27.03
N PRO A 259 -11.23 -15.99 -28.24
CA PRO A 259 -10.17 -15.08 -28.65
C PRO A 259 -10.04 -13.88 -27.71
N GLY A 260 -8.86 -13.69 -27.14
CA GLY A 260 -8.55 -12.61 -26.19
C GLY A 260 -8.49 -13.07 -24.73
N ILE A 261 -8.80 -14.33 -24.42
CA ILE A 261 -8.55 -14.95 -23.12
C ILE A 261 -7.19 -15.67 -23.18
N THR A 262 -6.32 -15.35 -22.23
CA THR A 262 -4.98 -15.96 -22.09
C THR A 262 -4.99 -17.07 -21.05
N TYR A 263 -5.85 -16.95 -20.04
CA TYR A 263 -6.00 -17.94 -18.97
C TYR A 263 -7.45 -18.02 -18.49
N ALA A 264 -7.92 -19.23 -18.18
CA ALA A 264 -9.21 -19.45 -17.52
C ALA A 264 -9.14 -20.68 -16.62
N GLU A 265 -9.65 -20.53 -15.39
CA GLU A 265 -9.70 -21.56 -14.37
C GLU A 265 -11.04 -21.49 -13.62
N ALA A 266 -11.58 -22.65 -13.24
CA ALA A 266 -12.75 -22.74 -12.39
C ALA A 266 -12.32 -22.74 -10.92
N LEU A 267 -12.86 -21.79 -10.13
CA LEU A 267 -12.61 -21.71 -8.69
C LEU A 267 -13.54 -22.67 -7.94
N ALA A 268 -13.16 -22.98 -6.69
CA ALA A 268 -13.99 -23.80 -5.81
C ALA A 268 -15.27 -23.10 -5.34
N GLU A 269 -15.31 -21.76 -5.47
CA GLU A 269 -16.43 -20.93 -5.04
C GLU A 269 -17.65 -21.11 -5.95
N ARG A 270 -18.80 -21.38 -5.33
CA ARG A 270 -20.09 -21.54 -6.01
C ARG A 270 -21.13 -20.60 -5.43
N ASP A 271 -22.01 -20.11 -6.30
CA ASP A 271 -23.16 -19.28 -5.94
C ASP A 271 -24.43 -19.93 -6.50
N GLY A 272 -25.08 -20.77 -5.70
CA GLY A 272 -26.18 -21.66 -6.16
C GLY A 272 -25.67 -22.67 -7.19
N ASP A 273 -26.21 -22.61 -8.41
CA ASP A 273 -25.84 -23.43 -9.57
C ASP A 273 -24.71 -22.80 -10.43
N ALA A 274 -24.31 -21.56 -10.10
CA ALA A 274 -23.21 -20.90 -10.79
C ALA A 274 -21.85 -21.29 -10.21
N VAL A 275 -20.89 -21.47 -11.11
CA VAL A 275 -19.47 -21.66 -10.78
C VAL A 275 -18.72 -20.37 -11.06
N THR A 276 -17.83 -19.99 -10.15
CA THR A 276 -16.95 -18.83 -10.34
C THR A 276 -15.74 -19.24 -11.18
N TYR A 277 -15.49 -18.48 -12.25
CA TYR A 277 -14.33 -18.67 -13.12
C TYR A 277 -13.42 -17.45 -13.04
N MET A 278 -12.14 -17.68 -12.78
CA MET A 278 -11.11 -16.65 -12.97
C MET A 278 -10.70 -16.64 -14.43
N ILE A 279 -10.75 -15.46 -15.04
CA ILE A 279 -10.46 -15.25 -16.46
C ILE A 279 -9.40 -14.15 -16.59
N GLU A 280 -8.36 -14.39 -17.35
CA GLU A 280 -7.33 -13.40 -17.69
C GLU A 280 -7.40 -13.06 -19.17
N SER A 281 -7.49 -11.75 -19.49
CA SER A 281 -7.51 -11.29 -20.88
C SER A 281 -6.14 -10.87 -21.37
N ALA A 282 -5.93 -10.97 -22.67
CA ALA A 282 -4.73 -10.43 -23.31
C ALA A 282 -4.62 -8.90 -23.06
N PRO A 283 -3.39 -8.35 -22.94
CA PRO A 283 -3.19 -6.94 -22.72
C PRO A 283 -3.92 -6.07 -23.75
N GLY A 284 -4.68 -5.08 -23.26
CA GLY A 284 -5.44 -4.15 -24.10
C GLY A 284 -6.72 -4.69 -24.74
N VAL A 285 -7.08 -5.96 -24.52
CA VAL A 285 -8.29 -6.58 -25.09
C VAL A 285 -9.44 -6.57 -24.09
N ASP A 286 -10.55 -5.92 -24.46
CA ASP A 286 -11.81 -6.00 -23.70
C ASP A 286 -12.63 -7.22 -24.13
N ILE A 287 -12.67 -8.23 -23.27
CA ILE A 287 -13.39 -9.49 -23.53
C ILE A 287 -14.87 -9.47 -23.11
N ARG A 288 -15.32 -8.46 -22.35
CA ARG A 288 -16.63 -8.48 -21.68
C ARG A 288 -17.80 -8.68 -22.63
N LYS A 289 -17.82 -7.96 -23.76
CA LYS A 289 -18.88 -8.10 -24.77
C LYS A 289 -18.86 -9.48 -25.43
N LYS A 290 -17.66 -9.95 -25.83
CA LYS A 290 -17.51 -11.27 -26.45
C LYS A 290 -17.93 -12.39 -25.50
N LEU A 291 -17.48 -12.30 -24.25
CA LEU A 291 -17.86 -13.24 -23.20
C LEU A 291 -19.38 -13.34 -23.07
N PHE A 292 -20.05 -12.19 -22.92
CA PHE A 292 -21.50 -12.14 -22.77
C PHE A 292 -22.23 -12.82 -23.94
N PHE A 293 -21.92 -12.45 -25.19
CA PHE A 293 -22.60 -13.01 -26.36
C PHE A 293 -22.32 -14.52 -26.54
N THR A 294 -21.07 -14.95 -26.32
CA THR A 294 -20.71 -16.38 -26.43
C THR A 294 -21.44 -17.24 -25.39
N LEU A 295 -21.63 -16.74 -24.18
CA LEU A 295 -22.38 -17.44 -23.14
C LEU A 295 -23.88 -17.46 -23.46
N ALA A 296 -24.43 -16.34 -23.94
CA ALA A 296 -25.83 -16.23 -24.31
C ALA A 296 -26.22 -17.17 -25.49
N GLU A 297 -25.37 -17.27 -26.50
CA GLU A 297 -25.54 -18.20 -27.63
C GLU A 297 -25.63 -19.67 -27.19
N ARG A 298 -25.01 -20.02 -26.07
CA ARG A 298 -25.04 -21.38 -25.49
C ARG A 298 -26.10 -21.57 -24.41
N GLY A 299 -26.90 -20.53 -24.13
CA GLY A 299 -27.94 -20.56 -23.09
C GLY A 299 -27.36 -20.59 -21.67
N TRP A 300 -26.13 -20.13 -21.46
CA TRP A 300 -25.50 -20.06 -20.14
C TRP A 300 -25.65 -18.66 -19.56
N ALA A 301 -26.16 -18.58 -18.33
CA ALA A 301 -26.37 -17.31 -17.69
C ALA A 301 -25.08 -16.79 -17.02
N LEU A 302 -24.70 -15.54 -17.34
CA LEU A 302 -23.67 -14.79 -16.63
C LEU A 302 -24.36 -13.99 -15.53
N ILE A 303 -24.24 -14.41 -14.26
CA ILE A 303 -24.91 -13.77 -13.11
C ILE A 303 -24.01 -12.75 -12.40
N GLY A 304 -22.72 -12.77 -12.65
CA GLY A 304 -21.76 -11.82 -12.09
C GLY A 304 -20.52 -11.72 -12.92
N LEU A 305 -19.99 -10.51 -13.08
CA LEU A 305 -18.69 -10.24 -13.70
C LEU A 305 -17.99 -9.15 -12.90
N GLU A 306 -16.99 -9.51 -12.15
CA GLU A 306 -16.23 -8.62 -11.30
C GLU A 306 -14.80 -8.51 -11.81
N ALA A 307 -14.30 -7.28 -12.00
CA ALA A 307 -12.92 -7.08 -12.35
C ALA A 307 -12.06 -7.26 -11.09
N LEU A 308 -11.14 -8.21 -11.13
CA LEU A 308 -10.13 -8.36 -10.08
C LEU A 308 -9.07 -7.29 -10.29
N GLY A 309 -8.95 -6.41 -9.30
CA GLY A 309 -7.77 -5.54 -9.20
C GLY A 309 -6.52 -6.42 -9.06
N LEU A 310 -5.41 -6.00 -9.70
CA LEU A 310 -4.13 -6.65 -9.44
C LEU A 310 -3.78 -6.51 -7.96
N SER A 311 -3.39 -7.59 -7.32
CA SER A 311 -2.80 -7.56 -5.99
C SER A 311 -1.43 -6.87 -6.04
N LEU A 312 -0.93 -6.41 -4.89
CA LEU A 312 0.44 -5.87 -4.81
C LEU A 312 1.48 -6.88 -5.30
N GLU A 313 1.24 -8.18 -5.03
CA GLU A 313 2.07 -9.28 -5.48
C GLU A 313 2.08 -9.43 -7.00
N ASP A 314 0.91 -9.30 -7.64
CA ASP A 314 0.79 -9.35 -9.11
C ASP A 314 1.52 -8.19 -9.79
N ILE A 315 1.41 -6.99 -9.22
CA ILE A 315 2.12 -5.79 -9.70
C ILE A 315 3.62 -5.99 -9.54
N PHE A 316 4.03 -6.49 -8.38
CA PHE A 316 5.42 -6.80 -8.08
C PHE A 316 5.99 -7.78 -9.12
N ILE A 317 5.34 -8.91 -9.36
CA ILE A 317 5.76 -9.92 -10.36
C ILE A 317 5.81 -9.30 -11.76
N THR A 318 4.86 -8.45 -12.11
CA THR A 318 4.79 -7.83 -13.44
C THR A 318 5.88 -6.76 -13.64
N VAL A 319 6.18 -5.96 -12.62
CA VAL A 319 7.21 -4.91 -12.70
C VAL A 319 8.61 -5.54 -12.67
N VAL A 320 8.85 -6.54 -11.83
CA VAL A 320 10.13 -7.26 -11.78
C VAL A 320 10.42 -7.99 -13.10
N ASN A 321 9.42 -8.67 -13.68
CA ASN A 321 9.59 -9.35 -14.97
C ASN A 321 9.87 -8.38 -16.13
N LYS A 322 9.36 -7.13 -16.09
CA LYS A 322 9.67 -6.10 -17.09
C LYS A 322 11.10 -5.59 -16.98
N SER A 323 11.59 -5.36 -15.75
CA SER A 323 12.97 -4.93 -15.54
C SER A 323 14.00 -5.97 -15.99
N ASP A 324 13.66 -7.26 -15.89
CA ASP A 324 14.47 -8.37 -16.40
C ASP A 324 14.45 -8.46 -17.94
N GLU A 325 13.35 -8.08 -18.60
CA GLU A 325 13.25 -8.05 -20.07
C GLU A 325 13.99 -6.88 -20.71
N GLU A 326 14.04 -5.72 -20.06
CA GLU A 326 14.80 -4.55 -20.54
C GLU A 326 16.32 -4.67 -20.28
N SER A 327 16.74 -5.48 -19.30
CA SER A 327 18.15 -5.68 -18.94
C SER A 327 18.82 -6.90 -19.56
N ALA A 328 18.11 -7.73 -20.34
CA ALA A 328 18.68 -8.94 -20.93
C ALA A 328 19.35 -8.66 -22.28
N PRO A 329 20.67 -8.89 -22.44
CA PRO A 329 21.27 -9.04 -23.75
C PRO A 329 20.73 -10.34 -24.38
N THR A 330 20.25 -10.21 -25.60
CA THR A 330 19.75 -11.27 -26.49
C THR A 330 20.61 -12.52 -26.45
N ARG A 331 20.08 -13.60 -25.90
CA ARG A 331 20.46 -15.03 -25.96
C ARG A 331 20.61 -15.68 -24.56
N TYR A 332 19.48 -16.15 -24.00
CA TYR A 332 19.52 -17.36 -23.16
C TYR A 332 18.25 -18.18 -23.32
N THR A 333 18.44 -19.48 -23.44
CA THR A 333 17.46 -20.45 -23.92
C THR A 333 16.35 -20.77 -22.90
N ARG A 334 15.18 -21.07 -23.43
CA ARG A 334 13.89 -21.46 -22.84
C ARG A 334 13.92 -22.53 -21.71
N ARG A 335 15.09 -23.09 -21.38
CA ARG A 335 15.24 -24.26 -20.49
C ARG A 335 15.43 -23.92 -18.99
N THR A 336 15.76 -22.66 -18.66
CA THR A 336 15.97 -22.20 -17.26
C THR A 336 14.73 -21.59 -16.62
N ARG A 337 13.75 -21.14 -17.43
CA ARG A 337 12.49 -20.52 -16.93
C ARG A 337 11.61 -21.50 -16.14
N SER A 338 11.55 -22.79 -16.49
CA SER A 338 10.72 -23.77 -15.77
C SER A 338 11.28 -24.15 -14.39
N ARG A 339 12.59 -24.07 -14.19
CA ARG A 339 13.24 -24.45 -12.92
C ARG A 339 13.17 -23.35 -11.85
N ALA A 340 13.25 -22.07 -12.25
CA ALA A 340 13.14 -20.94 -11.34
C ALA A 340 11.67 -20.74 -10.87
N ARG A 341 10.70 -20.94 -11.78
CA ARG A 341 9.26 -20.85 -11.46
C ARG A 341 8.84 -21.92 -10.45
N ASN A 342 9.26 -23.16 -10.66
CA ASN A 342 8.96 -24.27 -9.74
C ASN A 342 9.65 -24.14 -8.37
N SER A 343 10.78 -23.43 -8.26
CA SER A 343 11.44 -23.22 -6.95
C SER A 343 10.79 -22.10 -6.14
N LEU A 344 10.26 -21.07 -6.79
CA LEU A 344 9.55 -19.96 -6.14
C LEU A 344 8.13 -20.37 -5.70
N GLU A 345 7.40 -21.07 -6.56
CA GLU A 345 6.08 -21.64 -6.22
C GLU A 345 6.17 -22.68 -5.09
N GLY A 346 7.24 -23.47 -5.06
CA GLY A 346 7.52 -24.41 -3.97
C GLY A 346 7.87 -23.73 -2.65
N GLN A 347 8.59 -22.62 -2.65
CA GLN A 347 8.93 -21.86 -1.44
C GLN A 347 7.71 -21.13 -0.86
N VAL A 348 6.90 -20.49 -1.70
CA VAL A 348 5.66 -19.82 -1.26
C VAL A 348 4.64 -20.82 -0.71
N ALA A 349 4.50 -21.99 -1.33
CA ALA A 349 3.62 -23.04 -0.82
C ALA A 349 4.12 -23.59 0.54
N SER A 350 5.42 -23.74 0.73
CA SER A 350 5.98 -24.23 2.01
C SER A 350 5.87 -23.20 3.14
N GLU A 351 5.96 -21.89 2.83
CA GLU A 351 5.76 -20.82 3.82
C GLU A 351 4.29 -20.71 4.25
N LEU A 352 3.34 -20.84 3.32
CA LEU A 352 1.91 -20.84 3.63
C LEU A 352 1.49 -22.02 4.49
N VAL A 353 2.06 -23.21 4.25
CA VAL A 353 1.81 -24.39 5.09
C VAL A 353 2.41 -24.19 6.47
N ALA A 354 3.63 -23.67 6.60
CA ALA A 354 4.26 -23.41 7.89
C ALA A 354 3.56 -22.31 8.71
N GLU A 355 2.91 -21.35 8.05
CA GLU A 355 2.10 -20.33 8.73
C GLU A 355 0.74 -20.88 9.19
N ALA A 356 0.12 -21.75 8.39
CA ALA A 356 -1.10 -22.45 8.78
C ALA A 356 -0.88 -23.38 9.97
N ASP A 357 0.26 -24.08 10.01
CA ASP A 357 0.61 -24.97 11.13
C ASP A 357 0.91 -24.17 12.40
N ARG A 358 1.60 -23.03 12.33
CA ARG A 358 1.79 -22.13 13.47
C ARG A 358 0.46 -21.60 14.04
N ARG A 359 -0.48 -21.21 13.20
CA ARG A 359 -1.82 -20.78 13.66
C ARG A 359 -2.61 -21.91 14.33
N ARG A 360 -2.42 -23.16 13.88
CA ARG A 360 -3.02 -24.34 14.54
C ARG A 360 -2.38 -24.64 15.91
N GLU A 361 -1.06 -24.51 16.05
CA GLU A 361 -0.37 -24.65 17.32
C GLU A 361 -0.77 -23.54 18.31
N GLU A 362 -0.87 -22.29 17.87
CA GLU A 362 -1.33 -21.17 18.69
C GLU A 362 -2.81 -21.35 19.14
N ALA A 363 -3.68 -21.84 18.28
CA ALA A 363 -5.07 -22.17 18.63
C ALA A 363 -5.15 -23.33 19.64
N SER A 364 -4.30 -24.32 19.50
CA SER A 364 -4.18 -25.44 20.46
C SER A 364 -3.68 -25.01 21.83
N VAL A 365 -2.75 -24.07 21.90
CA VAL A 365 -2.21 -23.52 23.16
C VAL A 365 -3.24 -22.63 23.87
N LEU A 366 -4.15 -21.98 23.10
CA LEU A 366 -5.23 -21.12 23.62
C LEU A 366 -6.49 -21.89 24.03
N GLY A 367 -6.52 -23.23 23.91
CA GLY A 367 -7.61 -24.07 24.39
C GLY A 367 -8.93 -23.90 23.64
N LEU A 368 -8.91 -23.41 22.42
CA LEU A 368 -10.05 -23.29 21.52
C LEU A 368 -10.15 -24.57 20.66
N SER A 369 -10.60 -25.69 21.25
CA SER A 369 -10.98 -26.87 20.50
C SER A 369 -12.44 -26.70 20.06
N ASP A 370 -12.70 -26.84 18.77
CA ASP A 370 -14.02 -26.98 18.18
C ASP A 370 -14.68 -28.25 18.74
N ASP A 371 -15.55 -28.10 19.75
CA ASP A 371 -16.56 -29.09 20.10
C ASP A 371 -17.86 -28.70 19.36
N ALA A 372 -18.00 -29.21 18.15
CA ALA A 372 -19.29 -29.29 17.46
C ALA A 372 -19.40 -30.67 16.84
N ASP A 373 -20.49 -31.32 17.20
CA ASP A 373 -21.09 -32.55 16.69
C ASP A 373 -20.77 -33.85 17.45
N THR A 374 -21.71 -34.18 18.34
CA THR A 374 -22.48 -35.46 18.25
C THR A 374 -23.52 -35.49 19.35
N ASP A 375 -24.77 -35.24 19.02
CA ASP A 375 -25.87 -35.87 19.73
C ASP A 375 -27.03 -36.14 18.77
N SER A 376 -27.06 -37.37 18.29
CA SER A 376 -28.24 -37.99 17.70
C SER A 376 -28.53 -39.29 18.44
N ASP A 377 -29.79 -39.43 18.79
CA ASP A 377 -30.47 -40.65 19.19
C ASP A 377 -30.31 -41.19 20.64
N ARG A 378 -31.37 -40.98 21.42
CA ARG A 378 -32.18 -42.12 21.92
C ARG A 378 -33.50 -41.67 22.55
N SER A 379 -34.52 -42.16 21.91
CA SER A 379 -35.89 -42.32 22.35
C SER A 379 -36.01 -43.10 23.69
N GLY A 380 -37.06 -42.82 24.45
CA GLY A 380 -37.74 -43.84 25.20
C GLY A 380 -38.16 -43.52 26.60
N GLY A 381 -39.45 -43.33 26.81
CA GLY A 381 -40.14 -44.06 27.85
C GLY A 381 -40.50 -43.38 29.15
N SER A 382 -41.74 -42.99 29.23
CA SER A 382 -42.73 -43.36 30.29
C SER A 382 -42.65 -42.79 31.73
N ASP A 383 -43.76 -42.22 32.06
CA ASP A 383 -44.57 -42.33 33.27
C ASP A 383 -44.18 -41.60 34.56
N GLY A 384 -45.15 -40.85 35.01
CA GLY A 384 -45.59 -40.97 36.39
C GLY A 384 -45.53 -39.76 37.30
N ASN A 385 -46.67 -39.16 37.44
CA ASN A 385 -47.22 -38.38 38.54
C ASN A 385 -47.07 -36.87 38.52
#